data_58eabc5d14a03605ce79a880a9ad7267
#
_entry.id   58eabc5d14a03605ce79a880a9ad7267
#
_cell.length_a   1.000
_cell.length_b   1.000
_cell.length_c   1.000
_cell.angle_alpha   90.00
_cell.angle_beta   90.00
_cell.angle_gamma   90.00
#
_symmetry.space_group_name_H-M   'P 1'
#
loop_
_entity.id
_entity.type
_entity.pdbx_description
1 polymer ?
#
loop_
_entity_poly.entity_id
_entity_poly.type
_entity_poly.pdbx_seq_one_letter_code
_entity_poly.pdbx_strand_id
1 'polypeptide(L)'
;MKVLYAAASGLTVLCAASSASAQFAPIPNVTDNASQLSVGASQLDIGSSFLQRLGREATTGYAARDNSGGGGASQSTAEPLYRTWAETYVIRARTAAQGTFVGDKRGTLGFVGGIGATIAPGLNVGFSVDQSHTWIDVPLALQTATLDMTQLGINASYSNGPWTVAMAAVHGFARISSIRATPLGSAFANYRGSIDGVLGELNYTYSVGQSRIVPKVALEYVTARTDRFSESGGFLPVTVADGHGERARVLAGAEFGHYWIVGQRAIDISVYGKFVDNFAQNIGTVQVSLGSNAIGVQGIRESRNGADAGAAASWILSNTARLYANYDGRFRSGYESHQGTVGVELKW
;
A
#
# COMPACT_ATOMS: atom_id res chain seq x y z
N MET A 1 13.38 48.67 6.99
CA MET A 1 14.25 47.65 7.56
C MET A 1 13.58 47.17 8.86
N LYS A 2 12.74 46.15 8.81
CA LYS A 2 12.18 45.49 9.98
C LYS A 2 12.23 43.97 9.68
N VAL A 3 13.05 43.32 10.51
CA VAL A 3 13.33 41.87 10.43
C VAL A 3 12.12 41.10 10.96
N LEU A 4 11.54 40.23 10.13
CA LEU A 4 10.56 39.26 10.58
C LEU A 4 11.33 38.06 11.17
N TYR A 5 11.18 37.84 12.45
CA TYR A 5 11.54 36.58 13.11
C TYR A 5 10.42 35.56 12.81
N ALA A 6 10.72 34.57 12.00
CA ALA A 6 9.91 33.40 11.87
C ALA A 6 10.23 32.42 13.03
N ALA A 7 9.26 32.21 13.90
CA ALA A 7 9.34 31.20 14.96
C ALA A 7 9.25 29.81 14.33
N ALA A 8 10.37 29.12 14.26
CA ALA A 8 10.42 27.69 13.98
C ALA A 8 10.04 26.94 15.26
N SER A 9 8.76 26.58 15.39
CA SER A 9 8.32 25.66 16.45
C SER A 9 8.73 24.24 16.05
N GLY A 10 9.78 23.73 16.68
CA GLY A 10 10.28 22.39 16.49
C GLY A 10 9.22 21.35 16.91
N LEU A 11 8.80 20.53 15.97
CA LEU A 11 8.05 19.33 16.24
C LEU A 11 9.02 18.28 16.79
N THR A 12 9.10 18.18 18.12
CA THR A 12 9.89 17.16 18.81
C THR A 12 9.12 15.84 18.68
N VAL A 13 9.52 15.03 17.71
CA VAL A 13 9.08 13.63 17.64
C VAL A 13 9.74 12.90 18.80
N LEU A 14 8.99 12.58 19.84
CA LEU A 14 9.42 11.66 20.90
C LEU A 14 9.51 10.26 20.26
N CYS A 15 10.72 9.84 19.90
CA CYS A 15 11.04 8.44 19.72
C CYS A 15 11.02 7.75 21.09
N ALA A 16 9.88 7.16 21.46
CA ALA A 16 9.85 6.21 22.56
C ALA A 16 10.63 4.98 22.12
N ALA A 17 11.88 4.88 22.55
CA ALA A 17 12.67 3.66 22.46
C ALA A 17 12.00 2.63 23.37
N SER A 18 11.16 1.75 22.80
CA SER A 18 10.71 0.54 23.48
C SER A 18 11.93 -0.34 23.70
N SER A 19 12.29 -0.54 24.97
CA SER A 19 13.28 -1.52 25.39
C SER A 19 12.89 -2.91 24.83
N ALA A 20 13.66 -3.38 23.85
CA ALA A 20 13.55 -4.73 23.35
C ALA A 20 14.00 -5.67 24.48
N SER A 21 13.06 -6.24 25.23
CA SER A 21 13.32 -7.43 26.00
C SER A 21 13.74 -8.51 25.00
N ALA A 22 14.96 -9.02 25.12
CA ALA A 22 15.42 -10.17 24.37
C ALA A 22 14.59 -11.39 24.84
N GLN A 23 13.44 -11.59 24.19
CA GLN A 23 12.76 -12.88 24.28
C GLN A 23 13.62 -13.87 23.51
N PHE A 24 14.04 -14.93 24.18
CA PHE A 24 14.61 -16.08 23.52
C PHE A 24 13.61 -16.53 22.45
N ALA A 25 13.99 -16.34 21.19
CA ALA A 25 13.17 -16.80 20.08
C ALA A 25 13.03 -18.34 20.22
N PRO A 26 11.82 -18.88 20.10
CA PRO A 26 11.66 -20.32 20.08
C PRO A 26 12.51 -20.89 18.94
N ILE A 27 13.18 -22.00 19.17
CA ILE A 27 13.96 -22.71 18.14
C ILE A 27 12.99 -22.99 16.99
N PRO A 28 13.25 -22.49 15.76
CA PRO A 28 12.34 -22.70 14.66
C PRO A 28 12.11 -24.19 14.46
N ASN A 29 10.86 -24.62 14.46
CA ASN A 29 10.53 -25.98 14.12
C ASN A 29 10.88 -26.16 12.63
N VAL A 30 11.67 -27.18 12.28
CA VAL A 30 12.19 -27.40 10.90
C VAL A 30 11.06 -27.58 9.88
N THR A 31 9.84 -27.82 10.37
CA THR A 31 8.62 -28.03 9.58
C THR A 31 7.76 -26.77 9.42
N ASP A 32 8.07 -25.67 10.14
CA ASP A 32 7.24 -24.46 10.06
C ASP A 32 7.53 -23.72 8.74
N ASN A 33 6.53 -23.64 7.88
CA ASN A 33 6.66 -22.87 6.63
C ASN A 33 6.28 -21.40 6.86
N ALA A 34 7.13 -20.69 7.61
CA ALA A 34 6.93 -19.29 7.96
C ALA A 34 6.92 -18.37 6.73
N SER A 35 7.67 -18.72 5.67
CA SER A 35 7.69 -17.93 4.42
C SER A 35 6.32 -17.90 3.73
N GLN A 36 5.52 -18.97 3.85
CA GLN A 36 4.15 -19.02 3.31
C GLN A 36 3.24 -17.97 3.97
N LEU A 37 3.35 -17.82 5.29
CA LEU A 37 2.60 -16.79 6.02
C LEU A 37 3.01 -15.39 5.58
N SER A 38 4.31 -15.15 5.43
CA SER A 38 4.86 -13.88 4.94
C SER A 38 4.46 -13.58 3.50
N VAL A 39 4.33 -14.61 2.64
CA VAL A 39 3.80 -14.46 1.27
C VAL A 39 2.36 -14.00 1.31
N GLY A 40 1.48 -14.64 2.08
CA GLY A 40 0.08 -14.24 2.21
C GLY A 40 -0.08 -12.81 2.74
N ALA A 41 0.68 -12.43 3.77
CA ALA A 41 0.71 -11.06 4.28
C ALA A 41 1.21 -10.06 3.22
N SER A 42 2.24 -10.42 2.44
CA SER A 42 2.76 -9.58 1.37
C SER A 42 1.73 -9.34 0.27
N GLN A 43 0.99 -10.38 -0.14
CA GLN A 43 -0.08 -10.26 -1.12
C GLN A 43 -1.16 -9.28 -0.66
N LEU A 44 -1.63 -9.39 0.60
CA LEU A 44 -2.62 -8.47 1.18
C LEU A 44 -2.07 -7.03 1.24
N ASP A 45 -0.80 -6.83 1.58
CA ASP A 45 -0.19 -5.51 1.68
C ASP A 45 0.00 -4.84 0.32
N ILE A 46 0.44 -5.59 -0.69
CA ILE A 46 0.62 -5.10 -2.07
C ILE A 46 -0.73 -4.75 -2.69
N GLY A 47 -1.74 -5.64 -2.54
CA GLY A 47 -3.10 -5.38 -3.01
C GLY A 47 -3.72 -4.15 -2.38
N SER A 48 -3.58 -4.01 -1.06
CA SER A 48 -4.01 -2.82 -0.33
C SER A 48 -3.27 -1.55 -0.76
N SER A 49 -1.94 -1.64 -1.02
CA SER A 49 -1.15 -0.52 -1.51
C SER A 49 -1.65 -0.05 -2.89
N PHE A 50 -1.95 -0.98 -3.79
CA PHE A 50 -2.47 -0.65 -5.10
C PHE A 50 -3.88 -0.06 -5.04
N LEU A 51 -4.79 -0.61 -4.22
CA LEU A 51 -6.13 -0.04 -3.99
C LEU A 51 -6.08 1.40 -3.48
N GLN A 52 -5.25 1.69 -2.48
CA GLN A 52 -5.11 3.04 -1.94
C GLN A 52 -4.49 4.02 -2.95
N ARG A 53 -3.59 3.52 -3.80
CA ARG A 53 -3.04 4.29 -4.92
C ARG A 53 -4.12 4.64 -5.93
N LEU A 54 -4.97 3.68 -6.33
CA LEU A 54 -6.11 3.92 -7.22
C LEU A 54 -7.11 4.89 -6.62
N GLY A 55 -7.42 4.78 -5.32
CA GLY A 55 -8.27 5.74 -4.60
C GLY A 55 -7.66 7.15 -4.61
N ARG A 56 -6.37 7.29 -4.36
CA ARG A 56 -5.65 8.57 -4.44
C ARG A 56 -5.71 9.15 -5.85
N GLU A 57 -5.42 8.35 -6.86
CA GLU A 57 -5.50 8.79 -8.25
C GLU A 57 -6.91 9.19 -8.67
N ALA A 58 -7.93 8.51 -8.19
CA ALA A 58 -9.32 8.87 -8.44
C ALA A 58 -9.71 10.21 -7.82
N THR A 59 -9.15 10.57 -6.65
CA THR A 59 -9.56 11.75 -5.87
C THR A 59 -8.66 12.97 -6.10
N THR A 60 -7.33 12.80 -6.15
CA THR A 60 -6.38 13.92 -6.23
C THR A 60 -6.07 14.36 -7.66
N GLY A 61 -6.10 13.44 -8.62
CA GLY A 61 -5.79 13.73 -10.02
C GLY A 61 -6.73 14.74 -10.67
N TYR A 62 -7.95 14.87 -10.16
CA TYR A 62 -8.99 15.76 -10.68
C TYR A 62 -9.28 16.96 -9.78
N ALA A 63 -9.25 16.79 -8.45
CA ALA A 63 -9.60 17.84 -7.49
C ALA A 63 -8.58 18.99 -7.38
N ALA A 64 -7.35 18.80 -7.81
CA ALA A 64 -6.33 19.87 -7.81
C ALA A 64 -6.63 21.03 -8.77
N ARG A 65 -7.72 20.98 -9.52
CA ARG A 65 -8.08 21.97 -10.54
C ARG A 65 -9.08 23.02 -10.11
N ASP A 66 -10.05 22.65 -9.29
CA ASP A 66 -11.10 23.57 -8.87
C ASP A 66 -10.58 24.69 -7.96
N ASN A 67 -9.35 24.55 -7.45
CA ASN A 67 -8.73 25.50 -6.54
C ASN A 67 -7.71 26.44 -7.20
N SER A 68 -7.48 26.38 -8.49
CA SER A 68 -6.71 27.41 -9.20
C SER A 68 -7.56 28.67 -9.48
N GLY A 69 -8.43 29.05 -8.55
CA GLY A 69 -9.18 30.29 -8.54
C GLY A 69 -8.28 31.51 -8.31
N GLY A 70 -7.31 31.71 -9.17
CA GLY A 70 -6.71 33.01 -9.42
C GLY A 70 -7.68 33.81 -10.25
N GLY A 71 -8.31 34.84 -9.67
CA GLY A 71 -9.18 35.79 -10.38
C GLY A 71 -8.47 36.39 -11.58
N GLY A 72 -8.80 35.89 -12.74
CA GLY A 72 -8.46 36.42 -14.05
C GLY A 72 -9.48 35.88 -15.01
N ALA A 73 -10.35 36.78 -15.49
CA ALA A 73 -11.28 36.50 -16.56
C ALA A 73 -10.49 36.00 -17.76
N SER A 74 -10.43 34.72 -17.97
CA SER A 74 -10.33 34.08 -19.27
C SER A 74 -10.04 32.58 -19.07
N GLN A 75 -10.86 31.83 -19.73
CA GLN A 75 -10.66 30.47 -20.24
C GLN A 75 -11.45 29.42 -19.53
N SER A 76 -12.59 29.16 -20.11
CA SER A 76 -13.04 27.79 -20.37
C SER A 76 -12.01 27.10 -21.29
N THR A 77 -10.85 26.76 -20.80
CA THR A 77 -10.11 25.65 -21.40
C THR A 77 -10.91 24.42 -21.06
N ALA A 78 -11.41 23.72 -22.07
CA ALA A 78 -12.08 22.46 -21.92
C ALA A 78 -11.25 21.60 -20.93
N GLU A 79 -11.89 21.12 -19.87
CA GLU A 79 -11.19 20.21 -18.93
C GLU A 79 -10.61 19.08 -19.76
N PRO A 80 -9.33 18.71 -19.58
CA PRO A 80 -8.78 17.58 -20.30
C PRO A 80 -9.62 16.35 -19.99
N LEU A 81 -10.10 15.74 -21.06
CA LEU A 81 -10.96 14.57 -20.98
C LEU A 81 -10.19 13.32 -20.59
N TYR A 82 -8.88 13.31 -20.85
CA TYR A 82 -8.03 12.14 -20.65
C TYR A 82 -6.82 12.46 -19.81
N ARG A 83 -6.33 11.47 -19.10
CA ARG A 83 -5.04 11.49 -18.41
C ARG A 83 -4.34 10.16 -18.51
N THR A 84 -3.02 10.18 -18.44
CA THR A 84 -2.18 9.01 -18.21
C THR A 84 -1.20 9.32 -17.10
N TRP A 85 -0.83 8.30 -16.36
CA TRP A 85 0.13 8.42 -15.27
C TRP A 85 0.99 7.17 -15.17
N ALA A 86 2.18 7.34 -14.63
CA ALA A 86 3.10 6.25 -14.36
C ALA A 86 3.85 6.52 -13.06
N GLU A 87 4.06 5.50 -12.26
CA GLU A 87 4.77 5.55 -10.99
C GLU A 87 5.76 4.41 -10.86
N THR A 88 6.86 4.67 -10.19
CA THR A 88 7.69 3.63 -9.58
C THR A 88 7.63 3.76 -8.07
N TYR A 89 7.70 2.63 -7.37
CA TYR A 89 7.63 2.63 -5.92
C TYR A 89 8.51 1.55 -5.29
N VAL A 90 8.91 1.82 -4.05
CA VAL A 90 9.62 0.87 -3.19
C VAL A 90 8.87 0.76 -1.87
N ILE A 91 8.65 -0.46 -1.40
CA ILE A 91 8.08 -0.73 -0.07
C ILE A 91 9.11 -1.50 0.75
N ARG A 92 9.28 -1.11 2.01
CA ARG A 92 9.99 -1.89 3.02
C ARG A 92 9.05 -2.16 4.17
N ALA A 93 8.83 -3.42 4.48
CA ALA A 93 7.95 -3.84 5.57
C ALA A 93 8.67 -4.82 6.50
N ARG A 94 8.25 -4.83 7.74
CA ARG A 94 8.75 -5.72 8.77
C ARG A 94 7.59 -6.17 9.66
N THR A 95 7.54 -7.46 9.94
CA THR A 95 6.65 -8.03 10.95
C THR A 95 7.49 -8.59 12.08
N ALA A 96 7.19 -8.21 13.32
CA ALA A 96 7.84 -8.74 14.50
C ALA A 96 7.41 -10.20 14.78
N ALA A 97 8.19 -10.90 15.56
CA ALA A 97 7.82 -12.24 16.03
C ALA A 97 6.53 -12.19 16.86
N GLN A 98 5.64 -13.17 16.66
CA GLN A 98 4.40 -13.31 17.39
C GLN A 98 3.90 -14.76 17.40
N GLY A 99 3.57 -15.29 18.57
CA GLY A 99 3.21 -16.70 18.71
C GLY A 99 4.34 -17.62 18.19
N THR A 100 4.02 -18.47 17.24
CA THR A 100 5.01 -19.35 16.56
C THR A 100 5.68 -18.70 15.36
N PHE A 101 5.19 -17.55 14.88
CA PHE A 101 5.80 -16.80 13.79
C PHE A 101 7.03 -16.04 14.28
N VAL A 102 8.18 -16.26 13.65
CA VAL A 102 9.48 -15.74 14.08
C VAL A 102 9.81 -14.34 13.56
N GLY A 103 8.91 -13.73 12.79
CA GLY A 103 9.10 -12.42 12.18
C GLY A 103 9.72 -12.48 10.79
N ASP A 104 9.49 -11.43 10.00
CA ASP A 104 9.99 -11.29 8.63
C ASP A 104 10.49 -9.88 8.30
N LYS A 105 11.19 -9.80 7.17
CA LYS A 105 11.54 -8.56 6.48
C LYS A 105 11.15 -8.71 5.02
N ARG A 106 10.50 -7.70 4.47
CA ARG A 106 10.01 -7.69 3.10
C ARG A 106 10.43 -6.42 2.37
N GLY A 107 10.87 -6.57 1.14
CA GLY A 107 11.22 -5.48 0.25
C GLY A 107 10.50 -5.64 -1.07
N THR A 108 9.76 -4.63 -1.54
CA THR A 108 9.06 -4.65 -2.81
C THR A 108 9.55 -3.50 -3.69
N LEU A 109 9.79 -3.78 -4.95
CA LEU A 109 9.98 -2.80 -6.03
C LEU A 109 8.85 -3.00 -7.02
N GLY A 110 8.19 -1.92 -7.44
CA GLY A 110 7.11 -2.00 -8.40
C GLY A 110 7.03 -0.79 -9.32
N PHE A 111 6.31 -1.02 -10.40
CA PHE A 111 5.95 -0.03 -11.41
C PHE A 111 4.46 -0.14 -11.72
N VAL A 112 3.80 1.00 -11.81
CA VAL A 112 2.39 1.06 -12.17
C VAL A 112 2.15 2.14 -13.22
N GLY A 113 1.26 1.85 -14.15
CA GLY A 113 0.78 2.79 -15.15
C GLY A 113 -0.72 2.74 -15.26
N GLY A 114 -1.33 3.87 -15.56
CA GLY A 114 -2.77 3.98 -15.69
C GLY A 114 -3.22 5.04 -16.68
N ILE A 115 -4.44 4.87 -17.12
CA ILE A 115 -5.17 5.83 -17.97
C ILE A 115 -6.49 6.17 -17.29
N GLY A 116 -6.97 7.37 -17.49
CA GLY A 116 -8.27 7.80 -16.97
C GLY A 116 -8.98 8.73 -17.92
N ALA A 117 -10.29 8.81 -17.77
CA ALA A 117 -11.14 9.70 -18.57
C ALA A 117 -12.20 10.35 -17.68
N THR A 118 -12.53 11.62 -17.99
CA THR A 118 -13.73 12.30 -17.50
C THR A 118 -14.86 12.00 -18.48
N ILE A 119 -15.82 11.18 -18.08
CA ILE A 119 -16.92 10.71 -18.95
C ILE A 119 -18.22 11.51 -18.81
N ALA A 120 -18.33 12.28 -17.71
CA ALA A 120 -19.39 13.25 -17.48
C ALA A 120 -18.88 14.29 -16.45
N PRO A 121 -19.51 15.47 -16.30
CA PRO A 121 -19.13 16.45 -15.29
C PRO A 121 -19.01 15.82 -13.90
N GLY A 122 -17.81 15.90 -13.32
CA GLY A 122 -17.46 15.32 -12.02
C GLY A 122 -17.29 13.80 -12.00
N LEU A 123 -17.61 13.07 -13.08
CA LEU A 123 -17.50 11.61 -13.13
C LEU A 123 -16.26 11.17 -13.90
N ASN A 124 -15.35 10.53 -13.21
CA ASN A 124 -14.08 10.05 -13.73
C ASN A 124 -13.98 8.52 -13.61
N VAL A 125 -13.36 7.91 -14.58
CA VAL A 125 -13.07 6.45 -14.58
C VAL A 125 -11.63 6.23 -14.96
N GLY A 126 -11.05 5.13 -14.50
CA GLY A 126 -9.66 4.79 -14.81
C GLY A 126 -9.42 3.29 -14.83
N PHE A 127 -8.35 2.92 -15.55
CA PHE A 127 -7.79 1.58 -15.61
C PHE A 127 -6.29 1.66 -15.38
N SER A 128 -5.74 0.66 -14.68
CA SER A 128 -4.32 0.64 -14.33
C SER A 128 -3.77 -0.78 -14.26
N VAL A 129 -2.47 -0.89 -14.51
CA VAL A 129 -1.72 -2.13 -14.41
C VAL A 129 -0.53 -1.89 -13.49
N ASP A 130 -0.34 -2.78 -12.53
CA ASP A 130 0.80 -2.79 -11.59
C ASP A 130 1.61 -4.07 -11.79
N GLN A 131 2.93 -3.92 -11.79
CA GLN A 131 3.88 -5.03 -11.80
C GLN A 131 4.87 -4.84 -10.66
N SER A 132 5.01 -5.85 -9.80
CA SER A 132 5.92 -5.76 -8.66
C SER A 132 6.68 -7.05 -8.42
N HIS A 133 7.86 -6.88 -7.80
CA HIS A 133 8.70 -7.97 -7.31
C HIS A 133 8.99 -7.74 -5.83
N THR A 134 8.75 -8.77 -5.01
CA THR A 134 8.94 -8.72 -3.57
C THR A 134 9.93 -9.80 -3.13
N TRP A 135 10.92 -9.39 -2.35
CA TRP A 135 11.82 -10.27 -1.62
C TRP A 135 11.32 -10.41 -0.19
N ILE A 136 11.26 -11.63 0.28
CA ILE A 136 10.82 -12.01 1.62
C ILE A 136 11.94 -12.77 2.29
N ASP A 137 12.32 -12.33 3.47
CA ASP A 137 13.36 -12.95 4.29
C ASP A 137 12.80 -13.25 5.68
N VAL A 138 12.91 -14.51 6.10
CA VAL A 138 12.53 -15.00 7.42
C VAL A 138 13.78 -15.59 8.09
N PRO A 139 14.68 -14.74 8.62
CA PRO A 139 16.05 -15.14 8.98
C PRO A 139 16.10 -16.23 10.03
N LEU A 140 15.23 -16.16 11.05
CA LEU A 140 15.23 -17.12 12.14
C LEU A 140 14.66 -18.49 11.75
N ALA A 141 13.90 -18.57 10.66
CA ALA A 141 13.44 -19.83 10.08
C ALA A 141 14.36 -20.33 8.97
N LEU A 142 15.40 -19.57 8.60
CA LEU A 142 16.28 -19.85 7.45
C LEU A 142 15.49 -20.08 6.15
N GLN A 143 14.47 -19.24 5.94
CA GLN A 143 13.57 -19.29 4.78
C GLN A 143 13.58 -17.99 4.03
N THR A 144 13.52 -18.08 2.71
CA THR A 144 13.35 -16.94 1.82
C THR A 144 12.26 -17.22 0.80
N ALA A 145 11.62 -16.18 0.30
CA ALA A 145 10.71 -16.30 -0.84
C ALA A 145 10.80 -15.07 -1.74
N THR A 146 10.42 -15.25 -2.99
CA THR A 146 10.17 -14.17 -3.93
C THR A 146 8.74 -14.24 -4.42
N LEU A 147 8.14 -13.08 -4.66
CA LEU A 147 6.78 -12.92 -5.12
C LEU A 147 6.77 -11.95 -6.30
N ASP A 148 6.48 -12.45 -7.49
CA ASP A 148 6.21 -11.65 -8.68
C ASP A 148 4.72 -11.48 -8.85
N MET A 149 4.23 -10.23 -8.81
CA MET A 149 2.80 -9.93 -8.86
C MET A 149 2.48 -9.00 -10.02
N THR A 150 1.46 -9.36 -10.79
CA THR A 150 0.82 -8.50 -11.79
C THR A 150 -0.60 -8.22 -11.34
N GLN A 151 -0.99 -6.94 -11.25
CA GLN A 151 -2.32 -6.54 -10.83
C GLN A 151 -2.99 -5.67 -11.89
N LEU A 152 -4.27 -5.87 -12.08
CA LEU A 152 -5.17 -5.04 -12.89
C LEU A 152 -6.10 -4.30 -11.95
N GLY A 153 -6.29 -3.02 -12.19
CA GLY A 153 -7.13 -2.17 -11.35
C GLY A 153 -8.05 -1.28 -12.16
N ILE A 154 -9.25 -1.10 -11.66
CA ILE A 154 -10.21 -0.13 -12.15
C ILE A 154 -10.58 0.82 -11.02
N ASN A 155 -10.85 2.06 -11.36
CA ASN A 155 -11.33 3.03 -10.40
C ASN A 155 -12.35 3.98 -11.02
N ALA A 156 -13.22 4.51 -10.19
CA ALA A 156 -14.17 5.57 -10.55
C ALA A 156 -14.25 6.58 -9.41
N SER A 157 -14.53 7.84 -9.74
CA SER A 157 -14.86 8.86 -8.75
C SER A 157 -15.93 9.81 -9.27
N TYR A 158 -16.74 10.28 -8.33
CA TYR A 158 -17.73 11.33 -8.59
C TYR A 158 -17.54 12.48 -7.61
N SER A 159 -17.35 13.69 -8.17
CA SER A 159 -17.19 14.93 -7.40
C SER A 159 -18.38 15.84 -7.62
N ASN A 160 -18.96 16.34 -6.53
CA ASN A 160 -20.03 17.32 -6.52
C ASN A 160 -19.79 18.36 -5.42
N GLY A 161 -19.41 19.56 -5.81
CA GLY A 161 -18.96 20.59 -4.89
C GLY A 161 -17.76 20.10 -4.06
N PRO A 162 -17.81 20.20 -2.72
CA PRO A 162 -16.71 19.79 -1.86
C PRO A 162 -16.63 18.26 -1.63
N TRP A 163 -17.63 17.51 -2.06
CA TRP A 163 -17.70 16.07 -1.84
C TRP A 163 -17.12 15.28 -3.01
N THR A 164 -16.35 14.27 -2.68
CA THR A 164 -15.86 13.28 -3.64
C THR A 164 -16.07 11.89 -3.08
N VAL A 165 -16.74 11.03 -3.87
CA VAL A 165 -16.83 9.59 -3.64
C VAL A 165 -15.92 8.90 -4.64
N ALA A 166 -15.10 7.97 -4.17
CA ALA A 166 -14.25 7.17 -5.04
C ALA A 166 -14.42 5.67 -4.74
N MET A 167 -14.28 4.87 -5.77
CA MET A 167 -14.27 3.41 -5.69
C MET A 167 -13.12 2.87 -6.50
N ALA A 168 -12.54 1.78 -6.04
CA ALA A 168 -11.52 1.04 -6.76
C ALA A 168 -11.71 -0.47 -6.56
N ALA A 169 -11.34 -1.24 -7.57
CA ALA A 169 -11.28 -2.69 -7.50
C ALA A 169 -9.99 -3.18 -8.17
N VAL A 170 -9.40 -4.24 -7.62
CA VAL A 170 -8.18 -4.86 -8.12
C VAL A 170 -8.32 -6.36 -8.20
N HIS A 171 -7.66 -6.94 -9.20
CA HIS A 171 -7.42 -8.37 -9.33
C HIS A 171 -5.96 -8.58 -9.67
N GLY A 172 -5.30 -9.54 -9.01
CA GLY A 172 -3.88 -9.79 -9.22
C GLY A 172 -3.53 -11.26 -9.28
N PHE A 173 -2.45 -11.54 -10.03
CA PHE A 173 -1.86 -12.87 -10.21
C PHE A 173 -0.45 -12.86 -9.65
N ALA A 174 -0.11 -13.87 -8.87
CA ALA A 174 1.19 -14.02 -8.23
C ALA A 174 1.89 -15.29 -8.67
N ARG A 175 3.21 -15.20 -8.87
CA ARG A 175 4.14 -16.33 -8.95
C ARG A 175 5.07 -16.26 -7.77
N ILE A 176 5.18 -17.37 -7.05
CA ILE A 176 5.93 -17.43 -5.81
C ILE A 176 6.99 -18.52 -5.94
N SER A 177 8.22 -18.19 -5.54
CA SER A 177 9.32 -19.14 -5.40
C SER A 177 9.81 -19.06 -3.96
N SER A 178 9.91 -20.20 -3.27
CA SER A 178 10.38 -20.25 -1.88
C SER A 178 11.53 -21.25 -1.71
N ILE A 179 12.41 -20.92 -0.77
CA ILE A 179 13.58 -21.72 -0.40
C ILE A 179 13.57 -21.85 1.12
N ARG A 180 13.69 -23.09 1.59
CA ARG A 180 13.85 -23.42 3.00
C ARG A 180 15.17 -24.20 3.18
N ALA A 181 16.08 -23.64 3.98
CA ALA A 181 17.31 -24.34 4.32
C ALA A 181 17.01 -25.53 5.25
N THR A 182 17.64 -26.66 4.98
CA THR A 182 17.53 -27.88 5.78
C THR A 182 18.91 -28.44 6.07
N PRO A 183 19.08 -29.36 7.06
CA PRO A 183 20.38 -29.93 7.39
C PRO A 183 21.07 -30.65 6.22
N LEU A 184 20.31 -31.14 5.23
CA LEU A 184 20.82 -31.88 4.06
C LEU A 184 20.52 -31.13 2.75
N GLY A 185 20.79 -29.82 2.71
CA GLY A 185 20.57 -28.97 1.53
C GLY A 185 19.29 -28.15 1.62
N SER A 186 18.86 -27.57 0.51
CA SER A 186 17.70 -26.70 0.47
C SER A 186 16.48 -27.37 -0.16
N ALA A 187 15.32 -27.14 0.42
CA ALA A 187 14.03 -27.47 -0.16
C ALA A 187 13.49 -26.26 -0.95
N PHE A 188 12.92 -26.51 -2.12
CA PHE A 188 12.43 -25.52 -3.06
C PHE A 188 10.97 -25.74 -3.37
N ALA A 189 10.20 -24.66 -3.53
CA ALA A 189 8.86 -24.73 -4.07
C ALA A 189 8.56 -23.56 -5.01
N ASN A 190 7.74 -23.84 -6.04
CA ASN A 190 7.18 -22.86 -6.95
C ASN A 190 5.68 -23.05 -6.99
N TYR A 191 4.92 -22.00 -6.75
CA TYR A 191 3.46 -22.03 -6.73
C TYR A 191 2.87 -20.69 -7.16
N ARG A 192 1.55 -20.65 -7.28
CA ARG A 192 0.83 -19.46 -7.71
C ARG A 192 -0.04 -18.93 -6.59
N GLY A 193 -0.50 -17.70 -6.81
CA GLY A 193 -1.49 -17.08 -5.95
C GLY A 193 -2.30 -16.04 -6.72
N SER A 194 -3.33 -15.55 -6.08
CA SER A 194 -4.17 -14.46 -6.58
C SER A 194 -4.58 -13.53 -5.46
N ILE A 195 -4.92 -12.31 -5.81
CA ILE A 195 -5.55 -11.35 -4.91
C ILE A 195 -6.79 -10.76 -5.56
N ASP A 196 -7.76 -10.42 -4.74
CA ASP A 196 -8.92 -9.61 -5.09
C ASP A 196 -9.08 -8.52 -4.04
N GLY A 197 -9.49 -7.32 -4.44
CA GLY A 197 -9.70 -6.24 -3.48
C GLY A 197 -10.64 -5.17 -3.98
N VAL A 198 -11.31 -4.50 -3.04
CA VAL A 198 -12.18 -3.36 -3.28
C VAL A 198 -11.94 -2.27 -2.24
N LEU A 199 -12.11 -1.02 -2.66
CA LEU A 199 -12.03 0.18 -1.83
C LEU A 199 -13.19 1.10 -2.15
N GLY A 200 -13.84 1.65 -1.12
CA GLY A 200 -14.73 2.79 -1.21
C GLY A 200 -14.21 3.92 -0.34
N GLU A 201 -14.13 5.14 -0.85
CA GLU A 201 -13.63 6.32 -0.14
C GLU A 201 -14.58 7.50 -0.29
N LEU A 202 -14.82 8.23 0.80
CA LEU A 202 -15.56 9.49 0.84
C LEU A 202 -14.65 10.58 1.38
N ASN A 203 -14.56 11.68 0.64
CA ASN A 203 -13.75 12.85 0.96
C ASN A 203 -14.62 14.11 0.99
N TYR A 204 -14.25 15.04 1.86
CA TYR A 204 -14.79 16.39 1.87
C TYR A 204 -13.65 17.40 1.79
N THR A 205 -13.61 18.25 0.79
CA THR A 205 -12.56 19.24 0.60
C THR A 205 -13.00 20.60 1.15
N TYR A 206 -12.30 21.07 2.19
CA TYR A 206 -12.47 22.41 2.72
C TYR A 206 -11.22 23.23 2.39
N SER A 207 -11.38 24.30 1.58
CA SER A 207 -10.30 25.16 1.10
C SER A 207 -10.39 26.56 1.67
N VAL A 208 -9.25 27.09 2.12
CA VAL A 208 -9.09 28.47 2.58
C VAL A 208 -7.82 29.05 1.95
N GLY A 209 -8.01 29.94 0.99
CA GLY A 209 -6.89 30.49 0.22
C GLY A 209 -6.13 29.39 -0.51
N GLN A 210 -4.82 29.28 -0.23
CA GLN A 210 -3.95 28.28 -0.82
C GLN A 210 -3.85 26.98 0.01
N SER A 211 -4.57 26.90 1.13
CA SER A 211 -4.57 25.72 2.01
C SER A 211 -5.86 24.94 1.87
N ARG A 212 -5.77 23.63 2.10
CA ARG A 212 -6.93 22.73 2.17
C ARG A 212 -6.83 21.76 3.33
N ILE A 213 -7.98 21.38 3.85
CA ILE A 213 -8.13 20.25 4.77
C ILE A 213 -9.12 19.29 4.12
N VAL A 214 -8.76 18.01 4.04
CA VAL A 214 -9.59 17.01 3.41
C VAL A 214 -9.82 15.85 4.38
N PRO A 215 -10.89 15.90 5.23
CA PRO A 215 -11.34 14.73 5.96
C PRO A 215 -11.68 13.59 4.99
N LYS A 216 -11.28 12.37 5.36
CA LYS A 216 -11.42 11.17 4.54
C LYS A 216 -11.90 10.00 5.38
N VAL A 217 -12.78 9.19 4.83
CA VAL A 217 -13.13 7.88 5.37
C VAL A 217 -13.13 6.87 4.24
N ALA A 218 -12.54 5.70 4.47
CA ALA A 218 -12.50 4.64 3.49
C ALA A 218 -12.81 3.28 4.12
N LEU A 219 -13.42 2.41 3.34
CA LEU A 219 -13.63 1.00 3.63
C LEU A 219 -12.86 0.20 2.59
N GLU A 220 -12.03 -0.73 3.05
CA GLU A 220 -11.20 -1.58 2.21
C GLU A 220 -11.39 -3.04 2.58
N TYR A 221 -11.50 -3.90 1.56
CA TYR A 221 -11.48 -5.34 1.68
C TYR A 221 -10.48 -5.93 0.68
N VAL A 222 -9.60 -6.80 1.14
CA VAL A 222 -8.62 -7.52 0.31
C VAL A 222 -8.62 -8.98 0.72
N THR A 223 -8.59 -9.88 -0.26
CA THR A 223 -8.39 -11.32 -0.08
C THR A 223 -7.22 -11.79 -0.91
N ALA A 224 -6.48 -12.75 -0.39
CA ALA A 224 -5.34 -13.39 -1.04
C ALA A 224 -5.48 -14.91 -0.98
N ARG A 225 -5.08 -15.59 -2.05
CA ARG A 225 -5.07 -17.05 -2.13
C ARG A 225 -3.72 -17.51 -2.63
N THR A 226 -3.26 -18.65 -2.15
CA THR A 226 -2.08 -19.36 -2.65
C THR A 226 -2.45 -20.80 -2.93
N ASP A 227 -1.97 -21.31 -4.05
CA ASP A 227 -2.20 -22.69 -4.45
C ASP A 227 -1.43 -23.63 -3.54
N ARG A 228 -1.93 -24.87 -3.41
CA ARG A 228 -1.22 -25.98 -2.83
C ARG A 228 0.11 -26.20 -3.54
N PHE A 229 1.12 -26.57 -2.78
CA PHE A 229 2.41 -26.95 -3.33
C PHE A 229 3.10 -28.05 -2.53
N SER A 230 4.08 -28.71 -3.15
CA SER A 230 4.99 -29.62 -2.51
C SER A 230 6.41 -29.15 -2.75
N GLU A 231 7.22 -29.17 -1.70
CA GLU A 231 8.65 -28.90 -1.81
C GLU A 231 9.37 -30.04 -2.53
N SER A 232 10.50 -29.72 -3.12
CA SER A 232 11.43 -30.67 -3.72
C SER A 232 12.84 -30.40 -3.20
N GLY A 233 13.65 -31.45 -3.08
CA GLY A 233 15.01 -31.36 -2.53
C GLY A 233 15.01 -31.23 -0.99
N GLY A 234 16.21 -31.04 -0.44
CA GLY A 234 16.43 -30.89 0.99
C GLY A 234 16.10 -32.12 1.82
N PHE A 235 16.07 -31.92 3.14
CA PHE A 235 15.66 -32.94 4.09
C PHE A 235 14.23 -32.71 4.52
N LEU A 236 13.40 -33.76 4.51
CA LEU A 236 11.97 -33.71 4.86
C LEU A 236 11.20 -32.64 4.08
N PRO A 237 11.06 -32.81 2.75
CA PRO A 237 10.22 -31.91 1.97
C PRO A 237 8.76 -32.02 2.43
N VAL A 238 8.10 -30.87 2.55
CA VAL A 238 6.72 -30.77 3.03
C VAL A 238 5.74 -30.47 1.90
N THR A 239 4.49 -30.85 2.11
CA THR A 239 3.37 -30.40 1.28
C THR A 239 2.54 -29.39 2.06
N VAL A 240 2.25 -28.27 1.43
CA VAL A 240 1.47 -27.18 1.99
C VAL A 240 0.14 -27.10 1.26
N ALA A 241 -0.95 -27.06 2.01
CA ALA A 241 -2.30 -26.93 1.47
C ALA A 241 -2.54 -25.52 0.90
N ASP A 242 -3.65 -25.35 0.17
CA ASP A 242 -4.09 -24.04 -0.30
C ASP A 242 -4.18 -23.04 0.87
N GLY A 243 -3.60 -21.87 0.67
CA GLY A 243 -3.64 -20.77 1.64
C GLY A 243 -4.72 -19.77 1.30
N HIS A 244 -5.37 -19.22 2.33
CA HIS A 244 -6.34 -18.14 2.19
C HIS A 244 -6.10 -17.08 3.26
N GLY A 245 -6.08 -15.82 2.84
CA GLY A 245 -5.99 -14.67 3.73
C GLY A 245 -7.00 -13.61 3.33
N GLU A 246 -7.55 -12.90 4.31
CA GLU A 246 -8.46 -11.79 4.07
C GLU A 246 -8.28 -10.70 5.12
N ARG A 247 -8.56 -9.46 4.73
CA ARG A 247 -8.54 -8.31 5.62
C ARG A 247 -9.59 -7.29 5.20
N ALA A 248 -10.45 -6.92 6.14
CA ALA A 248 -11.38 -5.80 6.02
C ALA A 248 -11.05 -4.72 7.03
N ARG A 249 -10.98 -3.47 6.59
CA ARG A 249 -10.59 -2.35 7.45
C ARG A 249 -11.29 -1.04 7.10
N VAL A 250 -11.48 -0.22 8.14
CA VAL A 250 -11.88 1.17 8.03
C VAL A 250 -10.64 2.05 8.20
N LEU A 251 -10.51 3.06 7.35
CA LEU A 251 -9.49 4.09 7.46
C LEU A 251 -10.21 5.44 7.60
N ALA A 252 -9.93 6.18 8.66
CA ALA A 252 -10.53 7.49 8.90
C ALA A 252 -9.45 8.50 9.30
N GLY A 253 -9.43 9.67 8.67
CA GLY A 253 -8.41 10.66 8.94
C GLY A 253 -8.60 11.95 8.15
N ALA A 254 -7.51 12.70 8.02
CA ALA A 254 -7.51 13.93 7.25
C ALA A 254 -6.17 14.15 6.56
N GLU A 255 -6.23 14.88 5.46
CA GLU A 255 -5.08 15.44 4.76
C GLU A 255 -5.10 16.96 4.92
N PHE A 256 -3.94 17.54 5.17
CA PHE A 256 -3.69 18.98 5.11
C PHE A 256 -2.75 19.25 3.94
N GLY A 257 -3.15 20.14 3.04
CA GLY A 257 -2.35 20.54 1.89
C GLY A 257 -2.21 22.04 1.77
N HIS A 258 -1.10 22.47 1.17
CA HIS A 258 -0.85 23.87 0.81
C HIS A 258 -0.11 23.92 -0.52
N TYR A 259 -0.52 24.86 -1.38
CA TYR A 259 0.19 25.08 -2.62
C TYR A 259 0.77 26.50 -2.70
N TRP A 260 1.92 26.60 -3.34
CA TRP A 260 2.60 27.86 -3.63
C TRP A 260 2.64 28.06 -5.14
N ILE A 261 2.40 29.31 -5.55
CA ILE A 261 2.57 29.71 -6.95
C ILE A 261 3.96 30.34 -7.07
N VAL A 262 4.82 29.73 -7.87
CA VAL A 262 6.20 30.17 -8.13
C VAL A 262 6.31 30.49 -9.63
N GLY A 263 6.18 31.76 -9.99
CA GLY A 263 6.07 32.19 -11.37
C GLY A 263 4.76 31.72 -12.00
N GLN A 264 4.86 30.90 -13.07
CA GLN A 264 3.71 30.31 -13.76
C GLN A 264 3.46 28.83 -13.36
N ARG A 265 4.11 28.35 -12.30
CA ARG A 265 4.08 26.96 -11.86
C ARG A 265 3.55 26.89 -10.43
N ALA A 266 2.97 25.77 -10.08
CA ALA A 266 2.54 25.50 -8.70
C ALA A 266 3.31 24.32 -8.10
N ILE A 267 3.65 24.47 -6.83
CA ILE A 267 4.17 23.39 -6.00
C ILE A 267 3.12 23.12 -4.94
N ASP A 268 2.66 21.89 -4.81
CA ASP A 268 1.70 21.47 -3.81
C ASP A 268 2.37 20.47 -2.86
N ILE A 269 2.22 20.69 -1.56
CA ILE A 269 2.71 19.80 -0.52
C ILE A 269 1.54 19.46 0.38
N SER A 270 1.40 18.19 0.70
CA SER A 270 0.40 17.74 1.67
C SER A 270 0.97 16.71 2.64
N VAL A 271 0.34 16.62 3.80
CA VAL A 271 0.57 15.60 4.82
C VAL A 271 -0.76 15.01 5.24
N TYR A 272 -0.78 13.74 5.59
CA TYR A 272 -1.98 13.10 6.07
C TYR A 272 -1.72 12.19 7.27
N GLY A 273 -2.78 11.99 8.06
CA GLY A 273 -2.84 10.97 9.10
C GLY A 273 -4.18 10.27 9.07
N LYS A 274 -4.18 8.95 9.21
CA LYS A 274 -5.38 8.12 9.26
C LYS A 274 -5.29 7.15 10.42
N PHE A 275 -6.35 7.02 11.18
CA PHE A 275 -6.59 5.88 12.05
C PHE A 275 -7.08 4.72 11.22
N VAL A 276 -6.67 3.51 11.57
CA VAL A 276 -7.04 2.28 10.87
C VAL A 276 -7.57 1.27 11.87
N ASP A 277 -8.75 0.72 11.61
CA ASP A 277 -9.33 -0.41 12.34
C ASP A 277 -9.48 -1.61 11.41
N ASN A 278 -8.69 -2.66 11.65
CA ASN A 278 -8.81 -3.97 11.02
C ASN A 278 -9.94 -4.74 11.72
N PHE A 279 -11.20 -4.47 11.37
CA PHE A 279 -12.34 -5.05 12.06
C PHE A 279 -12.60 -6.52 11.72
N ALA A 280 -12.09 -6.99 10.57
CA ALA A 280 -12.06 -8.40 10.22
C ALA A 280 -10.72 -8.71 9.54
N GLN A 281 -10.04 -9.76 10.02
CA GLN A 281 -8.82 -10.26 9.41
C GLN A 281 -8.66 -11.75 9.67
N ASN A 282 -8.25 -12.46 8.65
CA ASN A 282 -7.80 -13.83 8.72
C ASN A 282 -6.59 -13.98 7.78
N ILE A 283 -5.39 -13.95 8.33
CA ILE A 283 -4.16 -14.18 7.55
C ILE A 283 -3.76 -15.65 7.70
N GLY A 284 -4.75 -16.49 7.59
CA GLY A 284 -4.73 -17.92 7.39
C GLY A 284 -3.97 -18.77 8.41
N THR A 285 -4.55 -19.89 8.77
CA THR A 285 -3.79 -21.05 9.29
C THR A 285 -3.34 -21.82 8.06
N VAL A 286 -2.04 -22.01 7.90
CA VAL A 286 -1.48 -22.86 6.85
C VAL A 286 -1.36 -24.28 7.39
N GLN A 287 -1.88 -25.28 6.67
CA GLN A 287 -1.66 -26.68 7.01
C GLN A 287 -0.43 -27.20 6.25
N VAL A 288 0.54 -27.64 7.01
CA VAL A 288 1.78 -28.24 6.50
C VAL A 288 1.74 -29.72 6.80
N SER A 289 1.94 -30.56 5.80
CA SER A 289 1.94 -32.01 5.95
C SER A 289 3.34 -32.58 5.69
N LEU A 290 3.78 -33.45 6.59
CA LEU A 290 4.97 -34.25 6.44
C LEU A 290 4.56 -35.74 6.50
N GLY A 291 4.51 -36.39 5.34
CA GLY A 291 3.94 -37.73 5.24
C GLY A 291 2.46 -37.73 5.63
N SER A 292 2.06 -38.56 6.58
CA SER A 292 0.70 -38.66 7.11
C SER A 292 0.37 -37.65 8.22
N ASN A 293 1.36 -36.90 8.71
CA ASN A 293 1.17 -35.94 9.80
C ASN A 293 0.92 -34.55 9.26
N ALA A 294 -0.17 -33.93 9.67
CA ALA A 294 -0.50 -32.54 9.35
C ALA A 294 -0.34 -31.66 10.60
N ILE A 295 0.32 -30.52 10.43
CA ILE A 295 0.53 -29.53 11.48
C ILE A 295 -0.09 -28.22 11.00
N GLY A 296 -0.95 -27.62 11.82
CA GLY A 296 -1.46 -26.28 11.59
C GLY A 296 -0.44 -25.23 12.04
N VAL A 297 0.02 -24.39 11.12
CA VAL A 297 0.86 -23.23 11.44
C VAL A 297 -0.06 -22.01 11.61
N GLN A 298 0.02 -21.38 12.78
CA GLN A 298 -0.81 -20.22 13.08
C GLN A 298 -0.40 -19.03 12.21
N GLY A 299 -1.40 -18.35 11.63
CA GLY A 299 -1.22 -17.19 10.79
C GLY A 299 -0.63 -15.98 11.52
N ILE A 300 -0.16 -15.02 10.72
CA ILE A 300 0.24 -13.70 11.21
C ILE A 300 -1.04 -12.95 11.63
N ARG A 301 -1.02 -12.34 12.81
CA ARG A 301 -2.10 -11.47 13.26
C ARG A 301 -1.60 -10.03 13.31
N GLU A 302 -2.15 -9.16 12.48
CA GLU A 302 -1.93 -7.72 12.62
C GLU A 302 -2.75 -7.16 13.80
N SER A 303 -2.26 -6.11 14.43
CA SER A 303 -3.06 -5.38 15.42
C SER A 303 -4.35 -4.87 14.79
N ARG A 304 -5.45 -4.96 15.55
CA ARG A 304 -6.73 -4.40 15.12
C ARG A 304 -6.62 -2.92 14.80
N ASN A 305 -5.96 -2.16 15.68
CA ASN A 305 -5.83 -0.72 15.54
C ASN A 305 -4.43 -0.33 15.07
N GLY A 306 -4.36 0.72 14.28
CA GLY A 306 -3.11 1.29 13.82
C GLY A 306 -3.27 2.68 13.24
N ALA A 307 -2.17 3.19 12.72
CA ALA A 307 -2.13 4.49 12.07
C ALA A 307 -1.40 4.39 10.73
N ASP A 308 -1.91 5.11 9.74
CA ASP A 308 -1.21 5.41 8.49
C ASP A 308 -0.91 6.90 8.46
N ALA A 309 0.31 7.28 8.09
CA ALA A 309 0.71 8.67 7.98
C ALA A 309 1.61 8.83 6.75
N GLY A 310 1.53 9.98 6.10
CA GLY A 310 2.35 10.20 4.93
C GLY A 310 2.41 11.66 4.51
N ALA A 311 3.19 11.89 3.46
CA ALA A 311 3.38 13.18 2.84
C ALA A 311 3.42 13.05 1.33
N ALA A 312 2.96 14.06 0.62
CA ALA A 312 3.03 14.15 -0.82
C ALA A 312 3.57 15.51 -1.23
N ALA A 313 4.33 15.51 -2.32
CA ALA A 313 4.77 16.72 -2.99
C ALA A 313 4.47 16.59 -4.48
N SER A 314 3.93 17.62 -5.11
CA SER A 314 3.76 17.66 -6.55
C SER A 314 4.21 18.99 -7.14
N TRP A 315 4.76 18.91 -8.33
CA TRP A 315 5.22 20.03 -9.11
C TRP A 315 4.50 20.05 -10.45
N ILE A 316 3.68 21.08 -10.66
CA ILE A 316 2.98 21.31 -11.91
C ILE A 316 3.95 21.97 -12.89
N LEU A 317 4.41 21.20 -13.89
CA LEU A 317 5.37 21.65 -14.89
C LEU A 317 4.71 22.48 -15.99
N SER A 318 3.49 22.11 -16.36
CA SER A 318 2.64 22.78 -17.35
C SER A 318 1.18 22.48 -17.05
N ASN A 319 0.26 23.01 -17.85
CA ASN A 319 -1.17 22.70 -17.76
C ASN A 319 -1.48 21.22 -18.03
N THR A 320 -0.54 20.52 -18.67
CA THR A 320 -0.70 19.12 -19.11
C THR A 320 0.23 18.15 -18.41
N ALA A 321 1.23 18.61 -17.63
CA ALA A 321 2.24 17.73 -17.04
C ALA A 321 2.50 18.05 -15.57
N ARG A 322 2.54 17.01 -14.73
CA ARG A 322 2.83 17.06 -13.30
C ARG A 322 3.82 15.97 -12.91
N LEU A 323 4.82 16.32 -12.12
CA LEU A 323 5.65 15.36 -11.37
C LEU A 323 5.15 15.31 -9.92
N TYR A 324 5.27 14.15 -9.31
CA TYR A 324 4.91 14.01 -7.90
C TYR A 324 5.73 12.92 -7.19
N ALA A 325 5.83 13.06 -5.88
CA ALA A 325 6.42 12.07 -4.99
C ALA A 325 5.55 11.92 -3.76
N ASN A 326 5.43 10.67 -3.26
CA ASN A 326 4.66 10.35 -2.07
C ASN A 326 5.49 9.49 -1.13
N TYR A 327 5.27 9.68 0.16
CA TYR A 327 5.71 8.80 1.21
C TYR A 327 4.49 8.32 1.99
N ASP A 328 4.36 7.02 2.20
CA ASP A 328 3.29 6.38 2.96
C ASP A 328 3.90 5.47 4.03
N GLY A 329 3.64 5.74 5.31
CA GLY A 329 4.01 4.92 6.46
C GLY A 329 2.79 4.23 7.05
N ARG A 330 2.91 2.95 7.40
CA ARG A 330 1.87 2.15 8.07
C ARG A 330 2.43 1.60 9.37
N PHE A 331 1.76 1.87 10.46
CA PHE A 331 2.23 1.56 11.82
C PHE A 331 1.17 0.77 12.57
N ARG A 332 1.52 -0.44 12.97
CA ARG A 332 0.70 -1.36 13.77
C ARG A 332 1.57 -1.94 14.89
N SER A 333 0.97 -2.45 15.94
CA SER A 333 1.72 -3.23 16.92
C SER A 333 2.32 -4.46 16.24
N GLY A 334 3.65 -4.56 16.26
CA GLY A 334 4.38 -5.66 15.63
C GLY A 334 4.49 -5.61 14.10
N TYR A 335 4.03 -4.52 13.45
CA TYR A 335 4.14 -4.34 12.01
C TYR A 335 4.43 -2.89 11.65
N GLU A 336 5.41 -2.69 10.78
CA GLU A 336 5.72 -1.39 10.18
C GLU A 336 5.99 -1.54 8.68
N SER A 337 5.56 -0.53 7.92
CA SER A 337 5.82 -0.47 6.48
C SER A 337 6.06 0.96 6.05
N HIS A 338 7.02 1.15 5.15
CA HIS A 338 7.40 2.43 4.57
C HIS A 338 7.40 2.30 3.05
N GLN A 339 6.67 3.16 2.38
CA GLN A 339 6.59 3.20 0.93
C GLN A 339 7.03 4.57 0.43
N GLY A 340 7.92 4.59 -0.54
CA GLY A 340 8.27 5.78 -1.35
C GLY A 340 7.79 5.59 -2.77
N THR A 341 7.18 6.61 -3.36
CA THR A 341 6.65 6.59 -4.73
C THR A 341 7.07 7.86 -5.46
N VAL A 342 7.46 7.75 -6.72
CA VAL A 342 7.69 8.88 -7.63
C VAL A 342 6.92 8.62 -8.91
N GLY A 343 6.24 9.64 -9.43
CA GLY A 343 5.39 9.50 -10.61
C GLY A 343 5.30 10.74 -11.46
N VAL A 344 4.78 10.53 -12.67
CA VAL A 344 4.46 11.54 -13.66
C VAL A 344 3.02 11.38 -14.13
N GLU A 345 2.34 12.48 -14.34
CA GLU A 345 0.98 12.53 -14.92
C GLU A 345 0.98 13.47 -16.11
N LEU A 346 0.32 13.04 -17.18
CA LEU A 346 0.03 13.83 -18.39
C LEU A 346 -1.47 13.90 -18.59
N LYS A 347 -1.96 15.06 -19.06
CA LYS A 347 -3.37 15.37 -19.28
C LYS A 347 -3.57 15.99 -20.66
N TRP A 348 -4.65 15.63 -21.37
CA TRP A 348 -4.99 16.20 -22.67
C TRP A 348 -6.50 16.15 -22.95
#